data_b1eb8f75df3027c6f5b10acc2ec79807
#
_entry.id   b1eb8f75df3027c6f5b10acc2ec79807
#
_cell.length_a   1.000
_cell.length_b   1.000
_cell.length_c   1.000
_cell.angle_alpha   90.00
_cell.angle_beta   90.00
_cell.angle_gamma   90.00
#
_symmetry.space_group_name_H-M   'P 1'
#
loop_
_entity.id
_entity.type
_entity.pdbx_description
1 polymer ?
#
loop_
_entity_poly.entity_id
_entity_poly.type
_entity_poly.pdbx_seq_one_letter_code
_entity_poly.pdbx_strand_id
1 'polypeptide(L)'
;LAFTIYNIVKIGHNDVYSYMNKLKEDNENISKELGAYRTYMEKRSRQLQDFTENIAHQIKTPLTALSLSLDMMEEQLNANMSQLQINSDMSGEKSEAETGKGFTDTGLSNNEKLINNLNECFRQTYRIKDFITRLLKLSRMESGKIVLTEDDINVNEFINEVISEVPVVNNCNITSYCNDEYYFINADEEWLLEAFINIVQNCSEEAENVDINAVCNADKCIITIKDDGNGIAKDKLDNIFNRFESGKSYNSLHTGIGLNLSKL
;
A
#
# COMPACT_ATOMS: atom_id res chain seq x y z
N LEU A 1 13.69 66.99 -47.10
CA LEU A 1 14.26 66.74 -45.78
C LEU A 1 13.18 66.46 -44.71
N ALA A 2 12.16 67.34 -44.57
CA ALA A 2 11.07 67.13 -43.59
C ALA A 2 10.30 65.82 -43.80
N PHE A 3 10.02 65.47 -45.07
CA PHE A 3 9.31 64.23 -45.44
C PHE A 3 10.15 62.96 -45.15
N THR A 4 11.46 63.04 -45.34
CA THR A 4 12.44 61.99 -45.05
C THR A 4 12.53 61.75 -43.54
N ILE A 5 12.64 62.82 -42.75
CA ILE A 5 12.67 62.78 -41.29
C ILE A 5 11.38 62.20 -40.74
N TYR A 6 10.21 62.63 -41.27
CA TYR A 6 8.91 62.06 -40.86
C TYR A 6 8.80 60.54 -41.10
N ASN A 7 9.25 60.06 -42.26
CA ASN A 7 9.24 58.65 -42.55
C ASN A 7 10.20 57.84 -41.69
N ILE A 8 11.40 58.37 -41.39
CA ILE A 8 12.34 57.69 -40.47
C ILE A 8 11.77 57.64 -39.07
N VAL A 9 11.17 58.69 -38.55
CA VAL A 9 10.51 58.70 -37.23
C VAL A 9 9.34 57.75 -37.18
N LYS A 10 8.52 57.69 -38.26
CA LYS A 10 7.37 56.77 -38.36
C LYS A 10 7.78 55.30 -38.40
N ILE A 11 8.87 54.98 -39.14
CA ILE A 11 9.40 53.62 -39.19
C ILE A 11 9.92 53.21 -37.79
N GLY A 12 10.73 54.04 -37.16
CA GLY A 12 11.23 53.78 -35.82
C GLY A 12 10.13 53.63 -34.77
N HIS A 13 9.07 54.44 -34.88
CA HIS A 13 7.90 54.30 -33.98
C HIS A 13 7.14 52.98 -34.16
N ASN A 14 6.95 52.55 -35.40
CA ASN A 14 6.28 51.26 -35.68
C ASN A 14 7.12 50.08 -35.20
N ASP A 15 8.45 50.12 -35.35
CA ASP A 15 9.35 49.06 -34.86
C ASP A 15 9.32 48.95 -33.34
N VAL A 16 9.36 50.09 -32.65
CA VAL A 16 9.26 50.14 -31.18
C VAL A 16 7.88 49.62 -30.70
N TYR A 17 6.81 50.01 -31.38
CA TYR A 17 5.46 49.55 -31.04
C TYR A 17 5.30 48.02 -31.23
N SER A 18 5.85 47.51 -32.32
CA SER A 18 5.83 46.05 -32.61
C SER A 18 6.63 45.29 -31.53
N TYR A 19 7.79 45.79 -31.17
CA TYR A 19 8.62 45.20 -30.12
C TYR A 19 7.94 45.23 -28.73
N MET A 20 7.32 46.36 -28.38
CA MET A 20 6.55 46.50 -27.13
C MET A 20 5.36 45.53 -27.07
N ASN A 21 4.64 45.33 -28.16
CA ASN A 21 3.52 44.39 -28.21
C ASN A 21 4.02 42.96 -28.04
N LYS A 22 5.14 42.60 -28.67
CA LYS A 22 5.74 41.27 -28.51
C LYS A 22 6.18 41.03 -27.07
N LEU A 23 6.84 42.01 -26.44
CA LEU A 23 7.23 41.91 -25.02
C LEU A 23 6.03 41.77 -24.10
N LYS A 24 4.91 42.41 -24.40
CA LYS A 24 3.68 42.28 -23.64
C LYS A 24 3.08 40.87 -23.78
N GLU A 25 3.06 40.35 -24.98
CA GLU A 25 2.59 38.95 -25.25
C GLU A 25 3.48 37.91 -24.57
N ASP A 26 4.80 38.05 -24.66
CA ASP A 26 5.78 37.22 -24.00
C ASP A 26 5.58 37.23 -22.45
N ASN A 27 5.35 38.43 -21.89
CA ASN A 27 5.13 38.60 -20.46
C ASN A 27 3.78 37.97 -20.00
N GLU A 28 2.72 38.07 -20.81
CA GLU A 28 1.46 37.41 -20.54
C GLU A 28 1.58 35.88 -20.59
N ASN A 29 2.35 35.34 -21.55
CA ASN A 29 2.62 33.91 -21.67
C ASN A 29 3.45 33.39 -20.48
N ILE A 30 4.52 34.09 -20.11
CA ILE A 30 5.32 33.76 -18.91
C ILE A 30 4.46 33.80 -17.65
N SER A 31 3.56 34.78 -17.53
CA SER A 31 2.67 34.87 -16.37
C SER A 31 1.68 33.69 -16.30
N LYS A 32 1.16 33.21 -17.44
CA LYS A 32 0.32 32.01 -17.51
C LYS A 32 1.09 30.76 -17.14
N GLU A 33 2.31 30.59 -17.66
CA GLU A 33 3.16 29.45 -17.34
C GLU A 33 3.52 29.42 -15.85
N LEU A 34 3.89 30.57 -15.27
CA LEU A 34 4.15 30.68 -13.84
C LEU A 34 2.92 30.34 -12.98
N GLY A 35 1.73 30.78 -13.41
CA GLY A 35 0.46 30.44 -12.76
C GLY A 35 0.19 28.93 -12.78
N ALA A 36 0.38 28.28 -13.93
CA ALA A 36 0.23 26.84 -14.07
C ALA A 36 1.26 26.07 -13.22
N TYR A 37 2.51 26.51 -13.23
CA TYR A 37 3.58 25.92 -12.42
C TYR A 37 3.30 26.06 -10.90
N ARG A 38 2.83 27.23 -10.47
CA ARG A 38 2.44 27.46 -9.07
C ARG A 38 1.31 26.52 -8.64
N THR A 39 0.27 26.39 -9.45
CA THR A 39 -0.85 25.46 -9.19
C THR A 39 -0.36 24.01 -9.11
N TYR A 40 0.54 23.62 -10.00
CA TYR A 40 1.16 22.30 -9.98
C TYR A 40 1.95 22.07 -8.69
N MET A 41 2.77 23.04 -8.26
CA MET A 41 3.56 22.94 -7.03
C MET A 41 2.69 22.90 -5.77
N GLU A 42 1.61 23.69 -5.72
CA GLU A 42 0.64 23.64 -4.62
C GLU A 42 -0.06 22.28 -4.53
N LYS A 43 -0.47 21.71 -5.67
CA LYS A 43 -1.04 20.36 -5.73
C LYS A 43 -0.04 19.31 -5.24
N ARG A 44 1.21 19.40 -5.70
CA ARG A 44 2.30 18.49 -5.31
C ARG A 44 2.60 18.56 -3.81
N SER A 45 2.62 19.78 -3.27
CA SER A 45 2.83 20.01 -1.83
C SER A 45 1.72 19.38 -0.98
N ARG A 46 0.46 19.55 -1.38
CA ARG A 46 -0.68 18.92 -0.70
C ARG A 46 -0.59 17.40 -0.76
N GLN A 47 -0.31 16.84 -1.93
CA GLN A 47 -0.13 15.40 -2.07
C GLN A 47 0.98 14.85 -1.17
N LEU A 48 2.09 15.59 -1.00
CA LEU A 48 3.18 15.20 -0.10
C LEU A 48 2.77 15.28 1.37
N GLN A 49 1.99 16.29 1.74
CA GLN A 49 1.46 16.42 3.10
C GLN A 49 0.50 15.27 3.42
N ASP A 50 -0.49 15.02 2.55
CA ASP A 50 -1.43 13.90 2.70
C ASP A 50 -0.70 12.57 2.80
N PHE A 51 0.35 12.38 1.98
CA PHE A 51 1.21 11.20 2.01
C PHE A 51 1.90 11.04 3.37
N THR A 52 2.47 12.11 3.91
CA THR A 52 3.19 12.07 5.20
C THR A 52 2.22 11.79 6.37
N GLU A 53 1.04 12.41 6.35
CA GLU A 53 0.01 12.19 7.36
C GLU A 53 -0.50 10.74 7.33
N ASN A 54 -0.74 10.18 6.15
CA ASN A 54 -1.15 8.80 6.00
C ASN A 54 -0.09 7.81 6.48
N ILE A 55 1.18 8.03 6.16
CA ILE A 55 2.29 7.21 6.69
C ILE A 55 2.29 7.23 8.22
N ALA A 56 2.19 8.42 8.82
CA ALA A 56 2.18 8.55 10.26
C ALA A 56 1.01 7.78 10.90
N HIS A 57 -0.19 7.85 10.31
CA HIS A 57 -1.35 7.10 10.77
C HIS A 57 -1.20 5.59 10.61
N GLN A 58 -0.71 5.11 9.47
CA GLN A 58 -0.53 3.68 9.19
C GLN A 58 0.55 3.03 10.07
N ILE A 59 1.54 3.79 10.53
CA ILE A 59 2.55 3.31 11.49
C ILE A 59 2.03 3.41 12.92
N LYS A 60 1.34 4.50 13.29
CA LYS A 60 0.86 4.74 14.65
C LYS A 60 -0.09 3.65 15.14
N THR A 61 -1.01 3.19 14.29
CA THR A 61 -2.02 2.18 14.66
C THR A 61 -1.38 0.86 15.12
N PRO A 62 -0.55 0.17 14.34
CA PRO A 62 0.09 -1.07 14.76
C PRO A 62 1.08 -0.85 15.90
N LEU A 63 1.75 0.32 15.97
CA LEU A 63 2.65 0.64 17.06
C LEU A 63 1.90 0.80 18.39
N THR A 64 0.72 1.43 18.37
CA THR A 64 -0.13 1.55 19.57
C THR A 64 -0.64 0.18 20.02
N ALA A 65 -1.06 -0.68 19.07
CA ALA A 65 -1.49 -2.04 19.40
C ALA A 65 -0.35 -2.88 19.97
N LEU A 66 0.86 -2.74 19.42
CA LEU A 66 2.07 -3.40 19.94
C LEU A 66 2.37 -2.95 21.38
N SER A 67 2.37 -1.64 21.65
CA SER A 67 2.60 -1.09 22.99
C SER A 67 1.58 -1.63 23.99
N LEU A 68 0.28 -1.61 23.62
CA LEU A 68 -0.79 -2.12 24.48
C LEU A 68 -0.59 -3.63 24.80
N SER A 69 -0.24 -4.43 23.78
CA SER A 69 0.01 -5.86 24.00
C SER A 69 1.22 -6.11 24.91
N LEU A 70 2.28 -5.30 24.80
CA LEU A 70 3.44 -5.37 25.69
C LEU A 70 3.08 -4.96 27.13
N ASP A 71 2.32 -3.87 27.31
CA ASP A 71 1.86 -3.43 28.63
C ASP A 71 1.01 -4.51 29.31
N MET A 72 0.10 -5.15 28.56
CA MET A 72 -0.71 -6.28 29.07
C MET A 72 0.15 -7.50 29.44
N MET A 73 1.21 -7.78 28.70
CA MET A 73 2.16 -8.86 29.03
C MET A 73 2.93 -8.54 30.30
N GLU A 74 3.40 -7.31 30.46
CA GLU A 74 4.12 -6.86 31.66
C GLU A 74 3.21 -6.97 32.90
N GLU A 75 1.96 -6.53 32.83
CA GLU A 75 1.00 -6.64 33.91
C GLU A 75 0.73 -8.11 34.30
N GLN A 76 0.58 -8.99 33.30
CA GLN A 76 0.39 -10.43 33.54
C GLN A 76 1.62 -11.08 34.19
N LEU A 77 2.83 -10.74 33.73
CA LEU A 77 4.07 -11.25 34.33
C LEU A 77 4.21 -10.79 35.78
N ASN A 78 3.93 -9.53 36.07
CA ASN A 78 3.98 -8.98 37.42
C ASN A 78 2.97 -9.65 38.36
N ALA A 79 1.75 -9.92 37.86
CA ALA A 79 0.73 -10.65 38.61
C ALA A 79 1.14 -12.08 38.89
N ASN A 80 1.75 -12.79 37.95
CA ASN A 80 2.24 -14.14 38.11
C ASN A 80 3.42 -14.20 39.14
N MET A 81 4.34 -13.23 39.07
CA MET A 81 5.46 -13.12 40.03
C MET A 81 4.96 -12.87 41.44
N SER A 82 3.96 -11.99 41.60
CA SER A 82 3.37 -11.71 42.93
C SER A 82 2.67 -12.95 43.53
N GLN A 83 1.99 -13.75 42.70
CA GLN A 83 1.41 -15.02 43.15
C GLN A 83 2.47 -16.05 43.56
N LEU A 84 3.59 -16.12 42.87
CA LEU A 84 4.69 -16.99 43.21
C LEU A 84 5.36 -16.59 44.52
N GLN A 85 5.52 -15.29 44.81
CA GLN A 85 6.04 -14.78 46.07
C GLN A 85 5.13 -15.09 47.24
N ILE A 86 3.84 -14.87 47.11
CA ILE A 86 2.84 -15.20 48.17
C ILE A 86 2.88 -16.70 48.49
N ASN A 87 3.00 -17.54 47.47
CA ASN A 87 3.10 -19.01 47.68
C ASN A 87 4.42 -19.46 48.32
N SER A 88 5.53 -18.73 48.09
CA SER A 88 6.82 -19.01 48.74
C SER A 88 6.81 -18.62 50.22
N ASP A 89 6.15 -17.51 50.56
CA ASP A 89 6.05 -17.03 51.95
C ASP A 89 5.09 -17.88 52.81
N MET A 90 4.06 -18.49 52.17
CA MET A 90 3.15 -19.41 52.84
C MET A 90 3.70 -20.83 53.01
N SER A 91 4.78 -21.21 52.34
CA SER A 91 5.38 -22.53 52.47
C SER A 91 6.34 -22.67 53.68
N GLY A 92 6.45 -21.62 54.51
CA GLY A 92 7.21 -21.59 55.74
C GLY A 92 6.51 -22.16 56.98
N GLU A 93 5.16 -22.36 56.97
CA GLU A 93 4.41 -22.97 58.06
C GLU A 93 3.74 -24.28 57.60
N LYS A 94 4.22 -25.37 58.22
CA LYS A 94 3.68 -26.72 58.00
C LYS A 94 2.23 -26.81 58.44
N SER A 95 1.34 -27.22 57.57
CA SER A 95 0.21 -28.08 57.93
C SER A 95 -0.14 -29.00 56.77
N GLU A 96 -0.09 -30.28 57.03
CA GLU A 96 -0.57 -31.37 56.19
C GLU A 96 -2.09 -31.25 55.97
N ALA A 97 -2.51 -31.65 54.84
CA ALA A 97 -3.87 -31.95 54.37
C ALA A 97 -4.55 -30.81 53.57
N GLU A 98 -4.45 -30.93 52.29
CA GLU A 98 -5.55 -31.12 51.31
C GLU A 98 -4.97 -31.07 49.90
N THR A 99 -4.75 -32.28 49.39
CA THR A 99 -4.37 -32.56 48.01
C THR A 99 -5.51 -32.30 47.07
N GLY A 100 -5.25 -31.47 46.07
CA GLY A 100 -5.85 -31.64 44.74
C GLY A 100 -7.16 -30.94 44.47
N LYS A 101 -7.07 -29.74 43.94
CA LYS A 101 -7.93 -29.16 42.88
C LYS A 101 -7.87 -27.64 42.99
N GLY A 102 -7.05 -27.01 42.21
CA GLY A 102 -7.03 -25.54 42.09
C GLY A 102 -5.82 -24.94 41.40
N PHE A 103 -4.77 -25.70 41.16
CA PHE A 103 -3.48 -25.14 40.72
C PHE A 103 -3.23 -25.20 39.20
N THR A 104 -4.09 -25.86 38.43
CA THR A 104 -3.85 -26.11 37.01
C THR A 104 -4.63 -25.18 36.07
N ASP A 105 -5.77 -24.64 36.49
CA ASP A 105 -6.67 -23.95 35.57
C ASP A 105 -6.32 -22.45 35.40
N THR A 106 -5.89 -21.77 36.48
CA THR A 106 -5.50 -20.35 36.41
C THR A 106 -4.14 -20.13 35.74
N GLY A 107 -3.18 -21.03 35.94
CA GLY A 107 -1.85 -20.96 35.33
C GLY A 107 -1.88 -21.21 33.82
N LEU A 108 -2.69 -22.14 33.36
CA LEU A 108 -2.89 -22.43 31.94
C LEU A 108 -3.57 -21.26 31.23
N SER A 109 -4.62 -20.67 31.82
CA SER A 109 -5.31 -19.51 31.28
C SER A 109 -4.41 -18.27 31.17
N ASN A 110 -3.50 -18.04 32.11
CA ASN A 110 -2.55 -16.92 32.07
C ASN A 110 -1.47 -17.13 31.00
N ASN A 111 -0.96 -18.35 30.83
CA ASN A 111 0.01 -18.64 29.78
C ASN A 111 -0.59 -18.54 28.38
N GLU A 112 -1.84 -18.96 28.18
CA GLU A 112 -2.56 -18.76 26.91
C GLU A 112 -2.73 -17.30 26.56
N LYS A 113 -3.08 -16.45 27.53
CA LYS A 113 -3.19 -15.00 27.31
C LYS A 113 -1.84 -14.37 26.93
N LEU A 114 -0.75 -14.79 27.60
CA LEU A 114 0.60 -14.34 27.28
C LEU A 114 1.01 -14.72 25.86
N ILE A 115 0.74 -15.96 25.46
CA ILE A 115 0.98 -16.44 24.09
C ILE A 115 0.17 -15.65 23.07
N ASN A 116 -1.10 -15.37 23.35
CA ASN A 116 -1.95 -14.58 22.46
C ASN A 116 -1.46 -13.14 22.30
N ASN A 117 -1.03 -12.49 23.39
CA ASN A 117 -0.45 -11.15 23.33
C ASN A 117 0.89 -11.15 22.58
N LEU A 118 1.72 -12.18 22.75
CA LEU A 118 2.96 -12.34 22.00
C LEU A 118 2.70 -12.50 20.50
N ASN A 119 1.73 -13.34 20.14
CA ASN A 119 1.32 -13.53 18.74
C ASN A 119 0.80 -12.22 18.14
N GLU A 120 0.06 -11.43 18.92
CA GLU A 120 -0.36 -10.09 18.48
C GLU A 120 0.82 -9.16 18.25
N CYS A 121 1.82 -9.15 19.12
CA CYS A 121 3.06 -8.39 18.94
C CYS A 121 3.78 -8.77 17.63
N PHE A 122 3.92 -10.06 17.36
CA PHE A 122 4.51 -10.55 16.11
C PHE A 122 3.69 -10.10 14.90
N ARG A 123 2.36 -10.20 14.95
CA ARG A 123 1.47 -9.77 13.88
C ARG A 123 1.61 -8.28 13.58
N GLN A 124 1.65 -7.43 14.61
CA GLN A 124 1.81 -5.99 14.44
C GLN A 124 3.20 -5.62 13.90
N THR A 125 4.24 -6.30 14.37
CA THR A 125 5.61 -6.12 13.86
C THR A 125 5.72 -6.49 12.39
N TYR A 126 5.08 -7.59 11.98
CA TYR A 126 5.02 -8.00 10.58
C TYR A 126 4.31 -6.96 9.71
N ARG A 127 3.18 -6.42 10.19
CA ARG A 127 2.44 -5.34 9.50
C ARG A 127 3.29 -4.09 9.26
N ILE A 128 4.04 -3.66 10.28
CA ILE A 128 4.95 -2.52 10.16
C ILE A 128 6.04 -2.81 9.13
N LYS A 129 6.64 -4.00 9.19
CA LYS A 129 7.68 -4.42 8.24
C LYS A 129 7.15 -4.43 6.80
N ASP A 130 5.99 -5.03 6.56
CA ASP A 130 5.35 -5.08 5.23
C ASP A 130 5.05 -3.67 4.71
N PHE A 131 4.46 -2.82 5.55
CA PHE A 131 4.17 -1.43 5.20
C PHE A 131 5.43 -0.65 4.80
N ILE A 132 6.51 -0.77 5.58
CA ILE A 132 7.79 -0.10 5.27
C ILE A 132 8.37 -0.64 3.96
N THR A 133 8.29 -1.94 3.71
CA THR A 133 8.78 -2.56 2.48
C THR A 133 8.03 -2.02 1.25
N ARG A 134 6.70 -1.97 1.30
CA ARG A 134 5.86 -1.39 0.23
C ARG A 134 6.15 0.10 0.02
N LEU A 135 6.36 0.85 1.10
CA LEU A 135 6.71 2.28 1.04
C LEU A 135 8.07 2.50 0.36
N LEU A 136 9.07 1.67 0.68
CA LEU A 136 10.39 1.75 0.04
C LEU A 136 10.32 1.37 -1.45
N LYS A 137 9.53 0.36 -1.82
CA LYS A 137 9.27 0.01 -3.21
C LYS A 137 8.64 1.20 -3.95
N LEU A 138 7.58 1.78 -3.41
CA LEU A 138 6.94 2.97 -3.97
C LEU A 138 7.91 4.14 -4.17
N SER A 139 8.75 4.43 -3.17
CA SER A 139 9.77 5.49 -3.25
C SER A 139 10.81 5.24 -4.35
N ARG A 140 11.25 3.99 -4.54
CA ARG A 140 12.19 3.63 -5.63
C ARG A 140 11.55 3.83 -6.98
N MET A 141 10.30 3.44 -7.15
CA MET A 141 9.54 3.62 -8.39
C MET A 141 9.45 5.10 -8.78
N GLU A 142 9.07 5.95 -7.82
CA GLU A 142 8.93 7.39 -8.07
C GLU A 142 10.24 8.10 -8.43
N SER A 143 11.33 7.60 -7.88
CA SER A 143 12.65 8.17 -8.20
C SER A 143 13.17 7.78 -9.59
N GLY A 144 12.43 6.93 -10.33
CA GLY A 144 12.84 6.42 -11.65
C GLY A 144 14.13 5.59 -11.60
N LYS A 145 14.49 5.06 -10.41
CA LYS A 145 15.72 4.29 -10.20
C LYS A 145 15.52 2.78 -10.33
N ILE A 146 14.31 2.35 -10.70
CA ILE A 146 14.06 0.93 -10.95
C ILE A 146 14.67 0.59 -12.30
N VAL A 147 15.55 -0.39 -12.29
CA VAL A 147 16.02 -1.08 -13.48
C VAL A 147 15.23 -2.39 -13.51
N LEU A 148 14.29 -2.50 -14.46
CA LEU A 148 13.54 -3.74 -14.66
C LEU A 148 14.46 -4.79 -15.28
N THR A 149 14.38 -6.01 -14.79
CA THR A 149 15.05 -7.17 -15.34
C THR A 149 14.00 -7.98 -16.09
N GLU A 150 14.01 -7.89 -17.42
CA GLU A 150 13.03 -8.57 -18.26
C GLU A 150 13.47 -9.99 -18.55
N ASP A 151 12.62 -10.96 -18.20
CA ASP A 151 12.78 -12.38 -18.47
C ASP A 151 11.57 -12.93 -19.24
N ASP A 152 11.75 -14.06 -19.93
CA ASP A 152 10.68 -14.76 -20.61
C ASP A 152 9.88 -15.60 -19.61
N ILE A 153 8.65 -15.17 -19.29
CA ILE A 153 7.77 -15.74 -18.27
C ILE A 153 6.68 -16.57 -18.96
N ASN A 154 6.53 -17.84 -18.59
CA ASN A 154 5.39 -18.65 -19.02
C ASN A 154 4.12 -18.19 -18.30
N VAL A 155 3.10 -17.76 -19.06
CA VAL A 155 1.88 -17.18 -18.50
C VAL A 155 1.11 -18.16 -17.63
N ASN A 156 1.04 -19.43 -18.00
CA ASN A 156 0.30 -20.43 -17.23
C ASN A 156 1.00 -20.76 -15.90
N GLU A 157 2.33 -20.91 -15.91
CA GLU A 157 3.14 -21.12 -14.71
C GLU A 157 3.04 -19.90 -13.77
N PHE A 158 3.16 -18.72 -14.32
CA PHE A 158 3.03 -17.46 -13.60
C PHE A 158 1.67 -17.32 -12.87
N ILE A 159 0.56 -17.62 -13.56
CA ILE A 159 -0.77 -17.56 -12.93
C ILE A 159 -0.87 -18.57 -11.77
N ASN A 160 -0.32 -19.77 -11.92
CA ASN A 160 -0.29 -20.77 -10.86
C ASN A 160 0.55 -20.31 -9.67
N GLU A 161 1.68 -19.65 -9.91
CA GLU A 161 2.51 -19.05 -8.87
C GLU A 161 1.75 -17.96 -8.10
N VAL A 162 1.10 -17.02 -8.81
CA VAL A 162 0.22 -16.00 -8.20
C VAL A 162 -0.80 -16.65 -7.27
N ILE A 163 -1.51 -17.69 -7.73
CA ILE A 163 -2.52 -18.37 -6.92
C ILE A 163 -1.91 -19.02 -5.67
N SER A 164 -0.71 -19.58 -5.79
CA SER A 164 -0.02 -20.23 -4.67
C SER A 164 0.47 -19.24 -3.60
N GLU A 165 0.79 -18.02 -4.00
CA GLU A 165 1.34 -16.98 -3.12
C GLU A 165 0.28 -16.07 -2.50
N VAL A 166 -0.92 -16.00 -3.09
CA VAL A 166 -2.02 -15.19 -2.52
C VAL A 166 -2.47 -15.78 -1.19
N PRO A 167 -2.43 -15.03 -0.08
CA PRO A 167 -2.99 -15.46 1.19
C PRO A 167 -4.49 -15.68 1.05
N VAL A 168 -4.93 -16.93 1.10
CA VAL A 168 -6.37 -17.26 1.04
C VAL A 168 -7.07 -16.74 2.29
N VAL A 169 -7.89 -15.71 2.12
CA VAL A 169 -8.74 -15.14 3.16
C VAL A 169 -10.18 -15.56 2.88
N ASN A 170 -10.95 -15.85 3.93
CA ASN A 170 -12.38 -16.15 3.84
C ASN A 170 -12.79 -17.40 3.01
N ASN A 171 -11.89 -18.39 2.82
CA ASN A 171 -12.15 -19.58 1.97
C ASN A 171 -12.54 -19.21 0.52
N CYS A 172 -12.06 -18.11 -0.01
CA CYS A 172 -12.29 -17.74 -1.39
C CYS A 172 -11.76 -18.81 -2.35
N ASN A 173 -12.57 -19.19 -3.32
CA ASN A 173 -12.19 -20.13 -4.36
C ASN A 173 -11.59 -19.39 -5.53
N ILE A 174 -10.31 -19.66 -5.85
CA ILE A 174 -9.62 -19.04 -6.98
C ILE A 174 -9.46 -20.07 -8.08
N THR A 175 -10.00 -19.77 -9.28
CA THR A 175 -9.88 -20.62 -10.46
C THR A 175 -9.10 -19.91 -11.56
N SER A 176 -8.38 -20.69 -12.38
CA SER A 176 -7.63 -20.14 -13.51
C SER A 176 -7.87 -20.93 -14.79
N TYR A 177 -7.78 -20.23 -15.90
CA TYR A 177 -7.78 -20.80 -17.24
C TYR A 177 -6.80 -20.04 -18.14
N CYS A 178 -5.97 -20.79 -18.87
CA CYS A 178 -5.10 -20.25 -19.90
C CYS A 178 -5.37 -21.02 -21.20
N ASN A 179 -5.60 -20.33 -22.32
CA ASN A 179 -5.89 -20.95 -23.61
C ASN A 179 -4.64 -21.48 -24.31
N ASP A 180 -3.45 -21.07 -23.88
CA ASP A 180 -2.16 -21.50 -24.44
C ASP A 180 -1.15 -21.69 -23.31
N GLU A 181 -0.86 -22.96 -22.99
CA GLU A 181 0.05 -23.36 -21.90
C GLU A 181 1.53 -23.02 -22.18
N TYR A 182 1.86 -22.73 -23.43
CA TYR A 182 3.24 -22.45 -23.86
C TYR A 182 3.44 -21.00 -24.29
N TYR A 183 2.54 -20.09 -23.90
CA TYR A 183 2.69 -18.68 -24.21
C TYR A 183 3.63 -18.00 -23.23
N PHE A 184 4.61 -17.26 -23.76
CA PHE A 184 5.57 -16.49 -22.98
C PHE A 184 5.37 -15.00 -23.17
N ILE A 185 5.56 -14.25 -22.09
CA ILE A 185 5.64 -12.79 -22.09
C ILE A 185 7.00 -12.35 -21.61
N ASN A 186 7.49 -11.21 -22.08
CA ASN A 186 8.74 -10.62 -21.62
C ASN A 186 8.40 -9.53 -20.60
N ALA A 187 8.78 -9.73 -19.33
CA ALA A 187 8.51 -8.83 -18.24
C ALA A 187 9.45 -9.07 -17.05
N ASP A 188 9.44 -8.16 -16.08
CA ASP A 188 10.09 -8.38 -14.79
C ASP A 188 9.16 -9.21 -13.90
N GLU A 189 9.58 -10.46 -13.61
CA GLU A 189 8.76 -11.44 -12.91
C GLU A 189 8.40 -10.99 -11.49
N GLU A 190 9.36 -10.42 -10.74
CA GLU A 190 9.13 -9.97 -9.34
C GLU A 190 8.08 -8.85 -9.29
N TRP A 191 8.18 -7.85 -10.17
CA TRP A 191 7.22 -6.74 -10.21
C TRP A 191 5.86 -7.17 -10.72
N LEU A 192 5.83 -8.05 -11.72
CA LEU A 192 4.59 -8.57 -12.28
C LEU A 192 3.86 -9.44 -11.24
N LEU A 193 4.57 -10.33 -10.55
CA LEU A 193 4.03 -11.18 -9.50
C LEU A 193 3.42 -10.35 -8.37
N GLU A 194 4.12 -9.34 -7.88
CA GLU A 194 3.60 -8.45 -6.84
C GLU A 194 2.35 -7.70 -7.28
N ALA A 195 2.32 -7.21 -8.53
CA ALA A 195 1.14 -6.53 -9.07
C ALA A 195 -0.08 -7.44 -9.09
N PHE A 196 0.08 -8.69 -9.56
CA PHE A 196 -1.00 -9.65 -9.63
C PHE A 196 -1.46 -10.13 -8.25
N ILE A 197 -0.53 -10.43 -7.33
CA ILE A 197 -0.86 -10.77 -5.94
C ILE A 197 -1.70 -9.66 -5.29
N ASN A 198 -1.33 -8.40 -5.45
CA ASN A 198 -2.08 -7.28 -4.90
C ASN A 198 -3.51 -7.19 -5.46
N ILE A 199 -3.71 -7.45 -6.77
CA ILE A 199 -5.02 -7.42 -7.40
C ILE A 199 -5.86 -8.61 -6.93
N VAL A 200 -5.32 -9.84 -7.02
CA VAL A 200 -6.04 -11.08 -6.66
C VAL A 200 -6.37 -11.11 -5.17
N GLN A 201 -5.46 -10.64 -4.32
CA GLN A 201 -5.72 -10.51 -2.89
C GLN A 201 -6.89 -9.56 -2.61
N ASN A 202 -6.93 -8.38 -3.23
CA ASN A 202 -8.05 -7.45 -3.07
C ASN A 202 -9.39 -8.07 -3.53
N CYS A 203 -9.39 -8.84 -4.62
CA CYS A 203 -10.58 -9.56 -5.07
C CYS A 203 -10.99 -10.64 -4.04
N SER A 204 -10.05 -11.46 -3.56
CA SER A 204 -10.31 -12.57 -2.65
C SER A 204 -10.84 -12.17 -1.27
N GLU A 205 -10.59 -10.94 -0.85
CA GLU A 205 -11.08 -10.42 0.43
C GLU A 205 -12.55 -10.00 0.42
N GLU A 206 -13.09 -9.69 -0.76
CA GLU A 206 -14.45 -9.20 -0.97
C GLU A 206 -15.38 -10.21 -1.65
N ALA A 207 -14.82 -11.31 -2.17
CA ALA A 207 -15.53 -12.27 -3.01
C ALA A 207 -15.46 -13.68 -2.46
N GLU A 208 -16.42 -14.51 -2.85
CA GLU A 208 -16.40 -15.96 -2.63
C GLU A 208 -15.64 -16.67 -3.76
N ASN A 209 -15.69 -16.13 -4.98
CA ASN A 209 -15.04 -16.69 -6.15
C ASN A 209 -14.25 -15.63 -6.92
N VAL A 210 -13.04 -16.00 -7.35
CA VAL A 210 -12.19 -15.21 -8.25
C VAL A 210 -11.78 -16.08 -9.43
N ASP A 211 -12.05 -15.58 -10.65
CA ASP A 211 -11.70 -16.25 -11.90
C ASP A 211 -10.58 -15.50 -12.60
N ILE A 212 -9.46 -16.17 -12.88
CA ILE A 212 -8.34 -15.64 -13.64
C ILE A 212 -8.35 -16.28 -15.03
N ASN A 213 -8.59 -15.49 -16.07
CA ASN A 213 -8.70 -15.99 -17.44
C ASN A 213 -7.64 -15.32 -18.34
N ALA A 214 -6.72 -16.11 -18.88
CA ALA A 214 -5.70 -15.68 -19.81
C ALA A 214 -6.08 -16.11 -21.23
N VAL A 215 -6.19 -15.14 -22.14
CA VAL A 215 -6.43 -15.35 -23.57
C VAL A 215 -5.24 -14.77 -24.35
N CYS A 216 -4.42 -15.65 -24.85
CA CYS A 216 -3.19 -15.31 -25.56
C CYS A 216 -3.37 -15.57 -27.07
N ASN A 217 -2.77 -14.71 -27.88
CA ASN A 217 -2.68 -14.85 -29.34
C ASN A 217 -1.28 -14.41 -29.81
N ALA A 218 -1.00 -14.44 -31.12
CA ALA A 218 0.33 -14.14 -31.65
C ALA A 218 0.90 -12.76 -31.25
N ASP A 219 0.03 -11.78 -30.95
CA ASP A 219 0.44 -10.39 -30.72
C ASP A 219 0.41 -9.99 -29.23
N LYS A 220 -0.48 -10.61 -28.44
CA LYS A 220 -0.72 -10.22 -27.05
C LYS A 220 -1.38 -11.33 -26.24
N CYS A 221 -1.17 -11.29 -24.94
CA CYS A 221 -1.94 -12.01 -23.95
C CYS A 221 -2.79 -11.03 -23.12
N ILE A 222 -4.07 -11.34 -22.96
CA ILE A 222 -5.00 -10.58 -22.10
C ILE A 222 -5.34 -11.45 -20.91
N ILE A 223 -4.94 -11.02 -19.73
CA ILE A 223 -5.29 -11.68 -18.48
C ILE A 223 -6.41 -10.88 -17.82
N THR A 224 -7.54 -11.53 -17.60
CA THR A 224 -8.72 -10.94 -16.97
C THR A 224 -8.92 -11.56 -15.60
N ILE A 225 -9.00 -10.74 -14.55
CA ILE A 225 -9.32 -11.16 -13.19
C ILE A 225 -10.73 -10.66 -12.90
N LYS A 226 -11.62 -11.57 -12.53
CA LYS A 226 -13.01 -11.28 -12.23
C LYS A 226 -13.39 -11.87 -10.89
N ASP A 227 -14.05 -11.07 -10.07
CA ASP A 227 -14.59 -11.45 -8.77
C ASP A 227 -16.13 -11.35 -8.77
N ASP A 228 -16.78 -12.03 -7.81
CA ASP A 228 -18.21 -11.97 -7.55
C ASP A 228 -18.54 -11.08 -6.33
N GLY A 229 -17.63 -10.22 -5.92
CA GLY A 229 -17.78 -9.32 -4.78
C GLY A 229 -18.75 -8.16 -5.03
N ASN A 230 -18.84 -7.27 -4.04
CA ASN A 230 -19.78 -6.14 -4.06
C ASN A 230 -19.47 -5.07 -5.14
N GLY A 231 -18.32 -5.18 -5.80
CA GLY A 231 -17.85 -4.23 -6.80
C GLY A 231 -17.45 -2.87 -6.20
N ILE A 232 -17.03 -1.96 -7.09
CA ILE A 232 -16.56 -0.63 -6.73
C ILE A 232 -17.53 0.43 -7.23
N ALA A 233 -17.91 1.36 -6.35
CA ALA A 233 -18.79 2.47 -6.72
C ALA A 233 -18.16 3.32 -7.83
N LYS A 234 -18.98 3.76 -8.81
CA LYS A 234 -18.49 4.44 -10.02
C LYS A 234 -17.70 5.72 -9.75
N ASP A 235 -18.07 6.44 -8.71
CA ASP A 235 -17.38 7.67 -8.25
C ASP A 235 -15.99 7.42 -7.65
N LYS A 236 -15.69 6.17 -7.28
CA LYS A 236 -14.39 5.76 -6.74
C LYS A 236 -13.46 5.15 -7.77
N LEU A 237 -13.97 4.69 -8.93
CA LEU A 237 -13.17 3.98 -9.94
C LEU A 237 -11.94 4.76 -10.41
N ASP A 238 -12.06 6.08 -10.57
CA ASP A 238 -10.96 6.93 -11.01
C ASP A 238 -9.86 7.07 -9.95
N ASN A 239 -10.18 6.76 -8.70
CA ASN A 239 -9.32 6.99 -7.54
C ASN A 239 -8.71 5.72 -6.93
N ILE A 240 -9.20 4.52 -7.30
CA ILE A 240 -8.73 3.25 -6.68
C ILE A 240 -7.23 2.99 -6.83
N PHE A 241 -6.62 3.55 -7.86
CA PHE A 241 -5.17 3.49 -8.08
C PHE A 241 -4.41 4.66 -7.44
N ASN A 242 -5.10 5.57 -6.76
CA ASN A 242 -4.43 6.62 -6.00
C ASN A 242 -3.86 6.03 -4.71
N ARG A 243 -2.80 6.64 -4.21
CA ARG A 243 -2.15 6.20 -2.97
C ARG A 243 -3.08 6.38 -1.78
N PHE A 244 -3.05 5.39 -0.88
CA PHE A 244 -3.81 5.39 0.36
C PHE A 244 -5.33 5.44 0.20
N GLU A 245 -5.84 5.27 -1.03
CA GLU A 245 -7.26 5.03 -1.24
C GLU A 245 -7.59 3.61 -0.77
N SER A 246 -8.16 3.51 0.41
CA SER A 246 -8.75 2.28 0.91
C SER A 246 -10.25 2.48 1.05
N GLY A 247 -11.03 1.64 0.40
CA GLY A 247 -12.50 1.69 0.46
C GLY A 247 -13.08 1.33 1.83
N LYS A 248 -12.25 0.95 2.80
CA LYS A 248 -12.64 0.37 4.09
C LYS A 248 -12.15 1.16 5.29
N SER A 249 -12.90 0.99 6.37
CA SER A 249 -12.62 1.47 7.72
C SER A 249 -11.20 1.11 8.18
N TYR A 250 -10.62 1.95 9.02
CA TYR A 250 -9.28 1.93 9.62
C TYR A 250 -8.77 0.59 10.21
N ASN A 251 -9.58 -0.46 10.24
CA ASN A 251 -9.23 -1.78 10.79
C ASN A 251 -8.80 -2.82 9.74
N SER A 252 -8.77 -2.47 8.45
CA SER A 252 -8.37 -3.41 7.41
C SER A 252 -6.84 -3.43 7.21
N LEU A 253 -6.31 -4.58 6.84
CA LEU A 253 -4.90 -4.84 6.50
C LEU A 253 -4.39 -4.02 5.29
N HIS A 254 -5.26 -3.18 4.68
CA HIS A 254 -5.00 -2.49 3.44
C HIS A 254 -4.33 -1.15 3.67
N THR A 255 -3.10 -1.05 3.22
CA THR A 255 -2.31 0.19 3.26
C THR A 255 -2.73 1.20 2.17
N GLY A 256 -3.60 0.79 1.22
CA GLY A 256 -3.96 1.60 0.04
C GLY A 256 -2.79 1.85 -0.91
N ILE A 257 -1.71 1.06 -0.79
CA ILE A 257 -0.51 1.16 -1.64
C ILE A 257 -0.52 0.07 -2.72
N GLY A 258 -1.15 -1.09 -2.46
CA GLY A 258 -1.08 -2.26 -3.32
C GLY A 258 -1.55 -2.00 -4.75
N LEU A 259 -2.78 -1.50 -4.94
CA LEU A 259 -3.31 -1.17 -6.27
C LEU A 259 -2.54 -0.04 -6.96
N ASN A 260 -1.97 0.90 -6.20
CA ASN A 260 -1.12 1.94 -6.78
C ASN A 260 0.17 1.34 -7.37
N LEU A 261 0.77 0.35 -6.71
CA LEU A 261 1.91 -0.40 -7.22
C LEU A 261 1.57 -1.21 -8.48
N SER A 262 0.34 -1.71 -8.61
CA SER A 262 -0.11 -2.52 -9.75
C SER A 262 -0.44 -1.70 -11.01
N LYS A 263 -0.45 -0.36 -10.94
CA LYS A 263 -0.80 0.53 -12.07
C LYS A 263 0.37 0.73 -13.05
N LEU A 264 1.56 0.37 -12.67
CA LEU A 264 2.80 0.61 -13.42
C LEU A 264 3.07 -0.45 -14.45
#